data_5ca938db476e3c6bcaf3bf37a2cef394
#
_entry.id   5ca938db476e3c6bcaf3bf37a2cef394
#
_cell.length_a   1.000
_cell.length_b   1.000
_cell.length_c   1.000
_cell.angle_alpha   90.00
_cell.angle_beta   90.00
_cell.angle_gamma   90.00
#
_symmetry.space_group_name_H-M   'P 1'
#
loop_
_entity.id
_entity.type
_entity.pdbx_description
1 polymer ?
#
loop_
_entity_poly.entity_id
_entity_poly.type
_entity_poly.pdbx_seq_one_letter_code
_entity_poly.pdbx_strand_id
1 'polypeptide(L)'
;AAQVNIDLAALREYAGTGDQHCCDKRADNHFTVNPKGYVVFHVSRGSGGFDVHVRRAVEDQKERVFNSQQLEAGDIFSAVIIRPGLYSVVNQLERAKAELTVTYPEIDKVAYRPPAPERIQVSSKGFEPARVELKPGQGLVFDVKVSARIVIDLIKPDDGPTHDRKTPPRGWSKHALPEIKL
;
A
#
# COMPACT_ATOMS: atom_id res chain seq x y z
N ALA A 1 1.94 12.13 -19.15
CA ALA A 1 1.72 10.71 -18.82
C ALA A 1 0.31 10.50 -18.29
N ALA A 2 -0.31 9.35 -18.60
CA ALA A 2 -1.64 9.00 -18.04
C ALA A 2 -1.54 8.58 -16.57
N GLN A 3 -0.39 8.03 -16.17
CA GLN A 3 -0.08 7.63 -14.80
C GLN A 3 1.32 8.11 -14.43
N VAL A 4 1.46 8.63 -13.23
CA VAL A 4 2.74 8.97 -12.60
C VAL A 4 2.87 8.18 -11.30
N ASN A 5 3.99 7.47 -11.14
CA ASN A 5 4.32 6.73 -9.92
C ASN A 5 5.35 7.54 -9.12
N ILE A 6 5.07 7.77 -7.84
CA ILE A 6 5.95 8.49 -6.93
C ILE A 6 6.31 7.57 -5.76
N ASP A 7 7.61 7.26 -5.65
CA ASP A 7 8.14 6.48 -4.54
C ASP A 7 8.51 7.39 -3.37
N LEU A 8 7.73 7.33 -2.30
CA LEU A 8 7.93 8.14 -1.10
C LEU A 8 9.23 7.80 -0.37
N ALA A 9 9.69 6.54 -0.46
CA ALA A 9 10.96 6.15 0.15
C ALA A 9 12.15 6.80 -0.55
N ALA A 10 12.12 6.90 -1.89
CA ALA A 10 13.14 7.57 -2.67
C ALA A 10 13.17 9.08 -2.36
N LEU A 11 12.01 9.74 -2.26
CA LEU A 11 11.94 11.16 -1.91
C LEU A 11 12.55 11.46 -0.54
N ARG A 12 12.37 10.57 0.44
CA ARG A 12 12.92 10.74 1.79
C ARG A 12 14.45 10.68 1.81
N GLU A 13 15.08 9.84 1.00
CA GLU A 13 16.54 9.75 0.91
C GLU A 13 17.16 11.05 0.41
N TYR A 14 16.55 11.69 -0.56
CA TYR A 14 17.00 12.99 -1.04
C TYR A 14 16.87 14.11 0.01
N ALA A 15 15.89 14.00 0.91
CA ALA A 15 15.70 14.99 1.98
C ALA A 15 16.63 14.77 3.19
N GLY A 16 17.19 13.56 3.35
CA GLY A 16 18.00 13.17 4.51
C GLY A 16 19.51 13.31 4.35
N THR A 17 20.01 13.49 3.14
CA THR A 17 21.44 13.74 2.88
C THR A 17 21.73 15.24 3.02
N GLY A 18 21.59 15.74 4.25
CA GLY A 18 21.94 17.11 4.59
C GLY A 18 23.45 17.34 4.69
N ASP A 19 24.20 17.09 3.63
CA ASP A 19 25.52 17.68 3.45
C ASP A 19 25.34 19.08 2.85
N GLN A 20 25.65 20.04 3.68
CA GLN A 20 25.50 21.48 3.48
C GLN A 20 26.42 22.07 2.39
N HIS A 21 26.97 21.25 1.50
CA HIS A 21 27.92 21.71 0.46
C HIS A 21 27.72 21.00 -0.87
N CYS A 22 26.56 21.18 -1.49
CA CYS A 22 26.50 21.22 -2.96
C CYS A 22 25.15 21.82 -3.40
N CYS A 23 25.21 23.06 -3.81
CA CYS A 23 24.21 23.70 -4.63
C CYS A 23 23.96 22.80 -5.87
N ASP A 24 22.70 22.66 -6.29
CA ASP A 24 22.26 22.25 -7.61
C ASP A 24 22.01 20.78 -7.96
N LYS A 25 21.67 19.92 -7.01
CA LYS A 25 20.88 18.74 -7.38
C LYS A 25 19.63 18.64 -6.49
N ARG A 26 18.77 19.65 -6.50
CA ARG A 26 17.35 19.40 -6.25
C ARG A 26 16.91 18.45 -7.34
N ALA A 27 16.66 17.20 -6.97
CA ALA A 27 15.96 16.31 -7.88
C ALA A 27 14.75 17.07 -8.40
N ASP A 28 14.64 17.19 -9.70
CA ASP A 28 13.51 17.88 -10.33
C ASP A 28 12.26 17.03 -10.08
N ASN A 29 11.59 17.29 -8.97
CA ASN A 29 10.39 16.59 -8.53
C ASN A 29 9.13 17.14 -9.23
N HIS A 30 9.29 17.64 -10.45
CA HIS A 30 8.19 18.10 -11.27
C HIS A 30 7.64 16.95 -12.11
N PHE A 31 6.36 16.69 -11.95
CA PHE A 31 5.65 15.65 -12.68
C PHE A 31 4.50 16.26 -13.47
N THR A 32 4.39 15.88 -14.74
CA THR A 32 3.26 16.30 -15.58
C THR A 32 2.28 15.16 -15.73
N VAL A 33 1.02 15.40 -15.36
CA VAL A 33 -0.08 14.45 -15.48
C VAL A 33 -1.10 15.02 -16.48
N ASN A 34 -1.51 14.21 -17.46
CA ASN A 34 -2.53 14.61 -18.42
C ASN A 34 -3.89 14.75 -17.73
N PRO A 35 -4.82 15.55 -18.26
CA PRO A 35 -6.21 15.55 -17.81
C PRO A 35 -6.77 14.12 -17.77
N LYS A 36 -7.46 13.76 -16.67
CA LYS A 36 -7.91 12.39 -16.37
C LYS A 36 -6.80 11.35 -16.11
N GLY A 37 -5.54 11.77 -16.02
CA GLY A 37 -4.48 10.95 -15.49
C GLY A 37 -4.53 10.87 -13.97
N TYR A 38 -3.75 9.97 -13.39
CA TYR A 38 -3.68 9.79 -11.94
C TYR A 38 -2.25 9.64 -11.45
N VAL A 39 -2.06 9.95 -10.18
CA VAL A 39 -0.78 9.82 -9.48
C VAL A 39 -0.89 8.67 -8.49
N VAL A 40 0.08 7.77 -8.51
CA VAL A 40 0.21 6.67 -7.56
C VAL A 40 1.38 6.96 -6.63
N PHE A 41 1.08 7.11 -5.35
CA PHE A 41 2.10 7.18 -4.31
C PHE A 41 2.33 5.77 -3.76
N HIS A 42 3.57 5.36 -3.66
CA HIS A 42 3.94 4.06 -3.13
C HIS A 42 5.20 4.15 -2.28
N VAL A 43 5.46 3.13 -1.49
CA VAL A 43 6.65 3.00 -0.66
C VAL A 43 7.36 1.72 -1.06
N SER A 44 8.55 1.81 -1.65
CA SER A 44 9.33 0.65 -2.11
C SER A 44 10.12 -0.01 -0.99
N ARG A 45 10.51 0.74 0.04
CA ARG A 45 11.36 0.26 1.14
C ARG A 45 11.21 1.11 2.39
N GLY A 46 11.64 0.57 3.52
CA GLY A 46 11.63 1.24 4.82
C GLY A 46 10.45 0.83 5.69
N SER A 47 10.57 1.13 6.99
CA SER A 47 9.59 0.79 8.02
C SER A 47 8.89 2.02 8.62
N GLY A 48 9.16 3.20 8.06
CA GLY A 48 8.56 4.45 8.54
C GLY A 48 7.17 4.69 7.99
N GLY A 49 6.35 5.44 8.73
CA GLY A 49 5.09 5.96 8.24
C GLY A 49 5.33 7.10 7.23
N PHE A 50 4.53 7.12 6.19
CA PHE A 50 4.49 8.19 5.20
C PHE A 50 3.07 8.70 5.11
N ASP A 51 2.93 10.00 4.92
CA ASP A 51 1.65 10.64 4.62
C ASP A 51 1.77 11.51 3.37
N VAL A 52 0.67 11.70 2.68
CA VAL A 52 0.60 12.44 1.43
C VAL A 52 -0.41 13.57 1.59
N HIS A 53 0.06 14.79 1.40
CA HIS A 53 -0.77 15.98 1.33
C HIS A 53 -0.67 16.59 -0.06
N VAL A 54 -1.77 16.63 -0.78
CA VAL A 54 -1.86 17.30 -2.08
C VAL A 54 -2.60 18.61 -1.91
N ARG A 55 -1.97 19.69 -2.37
CA ARG A 55 -2.55 21.05 -2.32
C ARG A 55 -2.47 21.67 -3.70
N ARG A 56 -3.51 22.38 -4.09
CA ARG A 56 -3.50 23.23 -5.27
C ARG A 56 -2.89 24.59 -4.90
N ALA A 57 -1.86 25.01 -5.63
CA ALA A 57 -1.32 26.35 -5.52
C ALA A 57 -2.14 27.29 -6.40
N VAL A 58 -2.88 28.20 -5.81
CA VAL A 58 -3.61 29.27 -6.49
C VAL A 58 -3.22 30.55 -5.79
N GLU A 59 -2.56 31.46 -6.49
CA GLU A 59 -2.19 32.81 -6.06
C GLU A 59 -2.25 33.02 -4.52
N ASP A 60 -1.19 32.68 -3.82
CA ASP A 60 -1.03 32.77 -2.34
C ASP A 60 -1.98 31.94 -1.45
N GLN A 61 -2.94 31.24 -1.99
CA GLN A 61 -3.80 30.32 -1.23
C GLN A 61 -3.49 28.86 -1.61
N LYS A 62 -3.27 28.04 -0.57
CA LYS A 62 -3.07 26.58 -0.71
C LYS A 62 -4.41 25.90 -0.43
N GLU A 63 -5.14 25.58 -1.47
CA GLU A 63 -6.34 24.76 -1.34
C GLU A 63 -5.99 23.30 -1.14
N ARG A 64 -6.58 22.69 -0.12
CA ARG A 64 -6.43 21.24 0.11
C ARG A 64 -7.14 20.49 -1.01
N VAL A 65 -6.45 19.52 -1.61
CA VAL A 65 -7.01 18.61 -2.60
C VAL A 65 -7.13 17.20 -2.02
N PHE A 66 -6.13 16.73 -1.27
CA PHE A 66 -6.10 15.39 -0.71
C PHE A 66 -5.19 15.34 0.52
N ASN A 67 -5.56 14.52 1.52
CA ASN A 67 -4.75 14.22 2.69
C ASN A 67 -4.96 12.76 3.10
N SER A 68 -3.92 11.93 3.01
CA SER A 68 -4.00 10.51 3.33
C SER A 68 -4.26 10.21 4.80
N GLN A 69 -3.96 11.15 5.70
CA GLN A 69 -4.25 11.01 7.14
C GLN A 69 -5.71 11.32 7.49
N GLN A 70 -6.40 12.07 6.64
CA GLN A 70 -7.80 12.42 6.83
C GLN A 70 -8.45 12.52 5.46
N LEU A 71 -9.20 11.52 5.10
CA LEU A 71 -9.96 11.46 3.86
C LEU A 71 -11.26 12.26 3.99
N GLU A 72 -11.73 12.80 2.88
CA GLU A 72 -13.01 13.51 2.79
C GLU A 72 -13.96 12.83 1.81
N ALA A 73 -15.21 13.22 1.85
CA ALA A 73 -16.22 12.72 0.91
C ALA A 73 -15.76 12.95 -0.54
N GLY A 74 -15.74 11.90 -1.34
CA GLY A 74 -15.26 11.89 -2.73
C GLY A 74 -13.82 11.43 -2.89
N ASP A 75 -13.05 11.32 -1.80
CA ASP A 75 -11.71 10.72 -1.88
C ASP A 75 -11.78 9.22 -2.15
N ILE A 76 -10.79 8.72 -2.86
CA ILE A 76 -10.57 7.29 -3.08
C ILE A 76 -9.23 6.93 -2.46
N PHE A 77 -9.26 5.97 -1.55
CA PHE A 77 -8.07 5.42 -0.92
C PHE A 77 -7.93 3.95 -1.33
N SER A 78 -6.73 3.51 -1.64
CA SER A 78 -6.47 2.11 -1.98
C SER A 78 -5.34 1.53 -1.16
N ALA A 79 -5.47 0.23 -0.84
CA ALA A 79 -4.45 -0.54 -0.16
C ALA A 79 -4.24 -1.88 -0.89
N VAL A 80 -3.02 -2.41 -0.79
CA VAL A 80 -2.69 -3.77 -1.25
C VAL A 80 -2.06 -4.51 -0.09
N ILE A 81 -2.65 -5.64 0.29
CA ILE A 81 -2.19 -6.44 1.41
C ILE A 81 -1.71 -7.78 0.87
N ILE A 82 -0.47 -8.13 1.20
CA ILE A 82 0.19 -9.34 0.68
C ILE A 82 0.17 -10.47 1.71
N ARG A 83 0.38 -10.12 2.99
CA ARG A 83 0.51 -11.14 4.05
C ARG A 83 -0.85 -11.75 4.37
N PRO A 84 -1.01 -13.09 4.30
CA PRO A 84 -2.23 -13.75 4.75
C PRO A 84 -2.49 -13.54 6.24
N GLY A 85 -3.78 -13.44 6.61
CA GLY A 85 -4.19 -13.23 7.99
C GLY A 85 -5.52 -12.49 8.12
N LEU A 86 -5.88 -12.27 9.37
CA LEU A 86 -7.06 -11.51 9.76
C LEU A 86 -6.65 -10.08 10.12
N TYR A 87 -7.34 -9.11 9.56
CA TYR A 87 -7.10 -7.69 9.77
C TYR A 87 -8.34 -6.99 10.30
N SER A 88 -8.13 -5.99 11.14
CA SER A 88 -9.14 -5.02 11.53
C SER A 88 -9.01 -3.78 10.65
N VAL A 89 -10.12 -3.32 10.12
CA VAL A 89 -10.21 -2.04 9.42
C VAL A 89 -11.06 -1.10 10.29
N VAL A 90 -10.53 0.05 10.65
CA VAL A 90 -11.20 0.99 11.55
C VAL A 90 -11.23 2.39 10.94
N ASN A 91 -12.41 2.99 10.89
CA ASN A 91 -12.51 4.44 10.74
C ASN A 91 -12.43 5.08 12.13
N GLN A 92 -11.30 5.71 12.43
CA GLN A 92 -11.06 6.30 13.75
C GLN A 92 -11.99 7.49 14.08
N LEU A 93 -12.50 8.18 13.08
CA LEU A 93 -13.39 9.33 13.29
C LEU A 93 -14.79 8.89 13.73
N GLU A 94 -15.33 7.87 13.08
CA GLU A 94 -16.71 7.37 13.30
C GLU A 94 -16.73 6.12 14.19
N ARG A 95 -15.58 5.58 14.59
CA ARG A 95 -15.42 4.32 15.33
C ARG A 95 -16.04 3.11 14.62
N ALA A 96 -16.32 3.22 13.32
CA ALA A 96 -16.79 2.12 12.50
C ALA A 96 -15.69 1.09 12.31
N LYS A 97 -16.08 -0.19 12.23
CA LYS A 97 -15.14 -1.31 12.08
C LYS A 97 -15.58 -2.22 10.95
N ALA A 98 -14.60 -2.79 10.27
CA ALA A 98 -14.76 -3.88 9.33
C ALA A 98 -13.67 -4.94 9.57
N GLU A 99 -13.93 -6.14 9.05
CA GLU A 99 -13.03 -7.27 9.10
C GLU A 99 -12.54 -7.60 7.69
N LEU A 100 -11.25 -7.82 7.56
CA LEU A 100 -10.64 -8.17 6.31
C LEU A 100 -9.82 -9.44 6.50
N THR A 101 -10.09 -10.46 5.71
CA THR A 101 -9.32 -11.70 5.68
C THR A 101 -8.53 -11.77 4.39
N VAL A 102 -7.22 -11.96 4.48
CA VAL A 102 -6.36 -12.26 3.35
C VAL A 102 -6.00 -13.74 3.40
N THR A 103 -6.44 -14.48 2.39
CA THR A 103 -6.25 -15.94 2.31
C THR A 103 -5.01 -16.29 1.50
N TYR A 104 -4.52 -17.52 1.62
CA TYR A 104 -3.47 -18.01 0.74
C TYR A 104 -3.97 -18.11 -0.71
N PRO A 105 -3.12 -17.81 -1.70
CA PRO A 105 -3.46 -18.09 -3.08
C PRO A 105 -3.51 -19.62 -3.29
N GLU A 106 -4.40 -20.07 -4.14
CA GLU A 106 -4.33 -21.43 -4.66
C GLU A 106 -3.09 -21.51 -5.57
N ILE A 107 -2.16 -22.37 -5.19
CA ILE A 107 -0.90 -22.55 -5.96
C ILE A 107 -1.16 -23.60 -7.03
N ASP A 108 -1.63 -23.14 -8.17
CA ASP A 108 -1.71 -23.95 -9.38
C ASP A 108 -0.41 -23.84 -10.20
N LYS A 109 -0.30 -24.70 -11.24
CA LYS A 109 0.83 -24.71 -12.18
C LYS A 109 0.95 -23.41 -13.01
N VAL A 110 -0.01 -22.53 -12.90
CA VAL A 110 -0.09 -21.25 -13.61
C VAL A 110 0.40 -20.14 -12.69
N ALA A 111 1.13 -19.16 -13.24
CA ALA A 111 1.58 -17.99 -12.48
C ALA A 111 0.38 -17.28 -11.85
N TYR A 112 0.47 -17.09 -10.53
CA TYR A 112 -0.57 -16.39 -9.75
C TYR A 112 -0.79 -14.96 -10.29
N ARG A 113 -2.04 -14.59 -10.48
CA ARG A 113 -2.45 -13.23 -10.80
C ARG A 113 -3.53 -12.81 -9.82
N PRO A 114 -3.34 -11.67 -9.10
CA PRO A 114 -4.36 -11.16 -8.21
C PRO A 114 -5.68 -10.91 -8.97
N PRO A 115 -6.84 -11.21 -8.35
CA PRO A 115 -8.14 -10.86 -8.91
C PRO A 115 -8.35 -9.34 -9.05
N ALA A 116 -9.47 -8.94 -9.62
CA ALA A 116 -9.89 -7.55 -9.66
C ALA A 116 -10.00 -6.98 -8.23
N PRO A 117 -9.76 -5.66 -8.05
CA PRO A 117 -9.86 -5.01 -6.75
C PRO A 117 -11.27 -5.12 -6.15
N GLU A 118 -11.32 -5.35 -4.83
CA GLU A 118 -12.55 -5.23 -4.06
C GLU A 118 -12.80 -3.79 -3.65
N ARG A 119 -14.08 -3.43 -3.53
CA ARG A 119 -14.50 -2.08 -3.14
C ARG A 119 -15.27 -2.10 -1.83
N ILE A 120 -14.92 -1.17 -0.95
CA ILE A 120 -15.62 -0.91 0.30
C ILE A 120 -16.09 0.55 0.29
N GLN A 121 -17.38 0.76 0.47
CA GLN A 121 -17.93 2.09 0.68
C GLN A 121 -17.78 2.47 2.16
N VAL A 122 -17.29 3.67 2.42
CA VAL A 122 -17.15 4.25 3.77
C VAL A 122 -18.18 5.35 3.92
N SER A 123 -19.18 5.14 4.77
CA SER A 123 -20.29 6.05 4.98
C SER A 123 -20.57 6.27 6.47
N SER A 124 -21.53 7.13 6.80
CA SER A 124 -22.01 7.31 8.18
C SER A 124 -22.61 6.05 8.81
N LYS A 125 -22.97 5.05 7.99
CA LYS A 125 -23.42 3.71 8.44
C LYS A 125 -22.24 2.77 8.71
N GLY A 126 -21.02 3.18 8.41
CA GLY A 126 -19.81 2.38 8.52
C GLY A 126 -19.28 1.88 7.18
N PHE A 127 -18.66 0.72 7.20
CA PHE A 127 -18.09 0.07 6.02
C PHE A 127 -19.10 -0.89 5.37
N GLU A 128 -19.23 -0.82 4.06
CA GLU A 128 -20.11 -1.70 3.29
C GLU A 128 -19.34 -2.25 2.06
N PRO A 129 -19.10 -3.57 2.01
CA PRO A 129 -19.38 -4.58 3.02
C PRO A 129 -18.48 -4.46 4.27
N ALA A 130 -18.99 -4.89 5.44
CA ALA A 130 -18.25 -4.88 6.70
C ALA A 130 -17.32 -6.09 6.87
N ARG A 131 -17.39 -7.08 5.98
CA ARG A 131 -16.48 -8.22 5.91
C ARG A 131 -16.06 -8.44 4.48
N VAL A 132 -14.76 -8.57 4.27
CA VAL A 132 -14.17 -8.74 2.94
C VAL A 132 -13.10 -9.82 2.99
N GLU A 133 -13.08 -10.68 1.99
CA GLU A 133 -12.02 -11.64 1.77
C GLU A 133 -11.21 -11.23 0.54
N LEU A 134 -9.91 -11.20 0.68
CA LEU A 134 -8.96 -10.87 -0.39
C LEU A 134 -7.98 -12.02 -0.63
N LYS A 135 -7.49 -12.10 -1.84
CA LYS A 135 -6.29 -12.87 -2.19
C LYS A 135 -5.05 -11.99 -2.04
N PRO A 136 -3.85 -12.53 -1.75
CA PRO A 136 -2.64 -11.74 -1.61
C PRO A 136 -2.35 -10.89 -2.84
N GLY A 137 -2.06 -9.62 -2.62
CA GLY A 137 -1.81 -8.68 -3.72
C GLY A 137 -3.06 -8.20 -4.46
N GLN A 138 -4.26 -8.65 -4.09
CA GLN A 138 -5.52 -8.08 -4.59
C GLN A 138 -5.70 -6.67 -4.02
N GLY A 139 -6.05 -5.73 -4.87
CA GLY A 139 -6.32 -4.35 -4.47
C GLY A 139 -7.59 -4.25 -3.63
N LEU A 140 -7.56 -3.38 -2.63
CA LEU A 140 -8.71 -2.97 -1.85
C LEU A 140 -8.91 -1.47 -2.07
N VAL A 141 -10.10 -1.06 -2.46
CA VAL A 141 -10.44 0.33 -2.75
C VAL A 141 -11.54 0.81 -1.82
N PHE A 142 -11.25 1.87 -1.07
CA PHE A 142 -12.22 2.54 -0.23
C PHE A 142 -12.81 3.73 -0.99
N ASP A 143 -14.12 3.71 -1.18
CA ASP A 143 -14.91 4.82 -1.73
C ASP A 143 -15.49 5.64 -0.57
N VAL A 144 -14.88 6.79 -0.30
CA VAL A 144 -15.14 7.57 0.91
C VAL A 144 -16.31 8.54 0.67
N LYS A 145 -17.37 8.43 1.48
CA LYS A 145 -18.57 9.26 1.41
C LYS A 145 -18.70 10.23 2.59
N VAL A 146 -17.87 10.05 3.62
CA VAL A 146 -17.83 10.91 4.81
C VAL A 146 -16.39 11.11 5.21
N SER A 147 -16.09 12.10 6.03
CA SER A 147 -14.74 12.24 6.58
C SER A 147 -14.30 10.97 7.28
N ALA A 148 -13.13 10.46 6.94
CA ALA A 148 -12.64 9.19 7.45
C ALA A 148 -11.13 9.22 7.71
N ARG A 149 -10.72 8.48 8.75
CA ARG A 149 -9.33 8.11 9.01
C ARG A 149 -9.25 6.60 9.10
N ILE A 150 -8.83 5.96 8.03
CA ILE A 150 -8.83 4.51 7.90
C ILE A 150 -7.49 3.97 8.38
N VAL A 151 -7.56 3.01 9.30
CA VAL A 151 -6.42 2.26 9.82
C VAL A 151 -6.68 0.77 9.59
N ILE A 152 -5.67 0.06 9.11
CA ILE A 152 -5.72 -1.38 8.83
C ILE A 152 -4.62 -2.04 9.66
N ASP A 153 -5.01 -2.86 10.64
CA ASP A 153 -4.11 -3.54 11.54
C ASP A 153 -4.21 -5.06 11.39
N LEU A 154 -3.07 -5.74 11.35
CA LEU A 154 -3.01 -7.19 11.39
C LEU A 154 -3.34 -7.68 12.81
N ILE A 155 -4.45 -8.40 12.96
CA ILE A 155 -4.90 -8.98 14.23
C ILE A 155 -4.28 -10.35 14.45
N LYS A 156 -4.33 -11.19 13.43
CA LYS A 156 -3.82 -12.56 13.51
C LYS A 156 -3.19 -12.93 12.17
N PRO A 157 -1.87 -13.18 12.14
CA PRO A 157 -1.23 -13.71 10.94
C PRO A 157 -1.75 -15.12 10.67
N ASP A 158 -1.85 -15.46 9.40
CA ASP A 158 -2.01 -16.82 8.93
C ASP A 158 -0.68 -17.24 8.30
N ASP A 159 0.09 -18.05 9.01
CA ASP A 159 1.41 -18.51 8.55
C ASP A 159 1.31 -19.78 7.68
N GLY A 160 0.09 -20.16 7.29
CA GLY A 160 -0.19 -21.29 6.44
C GLY A 160 -0.12 -22.65 7.14
N PRO A 161 -0.35 -23.72 6.41
CA PRO A 161 -0.22 -25.06 6.95
C PRO A 161 1.22 -25.23 7.41
N THR A 162 1.40 -25.60 8.67
CA THR A 162 2.70 -26.01 9.20
C THR A 162 3.17 -27.22 8.41
N HIS A 163 3.98 -26.99 7.40
CA HIS A 163 4.74 -28.08 6.83
C HIS A 163 5.66 -28.60 7.92
N ASP A 164 5.35 -29.78 8.44
CA ASP A 164 6.24 -30.51 9.33
C ASP A 164 7.59 -30.61 8.60
N ARG A 165 8.56 -29.78 9.01
CA ARG A 165 9.92 -29.73 8.43
C ARG A 165 10.71 -31.00 8.75
N LYS A 166 10.08 -32.16 8.90
CA LYS A 166 10.73 -33.41 9.30
C LYS A 166 11.46 -34.15 8.19
N THR A 167 11.34 -33.71 6.94
CA THR A 167 12.16 -34.32 5.87
C THR A 167 12.49 -33.29 4.80
N PRO A 168 13.76 -32.91 4.62
CA PRO A 168 14.15 -32.19 3.41
C PRO A 168 13.82 -33.13 2.21
N PRO A 169 13.30 -32.58 1.11
CA PRO A 169 13.00 -33.38 -0.07
C PRO A 169 14.26 -34.19 -0.45
N ARG A 170 14.13 -35.51 -0.54
CA ARG A 170 15.19 -36.37 -1.04
C ARG A 170 15.59 -35.88 -2.42
N GLY A 171 16.76 -35.25 -2.52
CA GLY A 171 17.27 -34.77 -3.80
C GLY A 171 18.06 -33.47 -3.76
N TRP A 172 18.01 -32.72 -2.64
CA TRP A 172 18.96 -31.62 -2.48
C TRP A 172 20.31 -32.15 -2.02
N SER A 173 21.11 -32.67 -2.96
CA SER A 173 22.53 -32.86 -2.72
C SER A 173 23.13 -31.46 -2.44
N LYS A 174 23.94 -31.36 -1.39
CA LYS A 174 24.77 -30.18 -1.13
C LYS A 174 25.81 -30.07 -2.28
N HIS A 175 25.39 -29.55 -3.41
CA HIS A 175 26.36 -29.04 -4.37
C HIS A 175 26.84 -27.72 -3.79
N ALA A 176 28.06 -27.75 -3.31
CA ALA A 176 28.78 -26.56 -2.91
C ALA A 176 28.69 -25.54 -4.05
N LEU A 177 28.29 -24.33 -3.72
CA LEU A 177 28.39 -23.22 -4.64
C LEU A 177 29.86 -23.09 -5.07
N PRO A 178 30.16 -22.92 -6.36
CA PRO A 178 31.53 -22.70 -6.80
C PRO A 178 32.10 -21.46 -6.10
N GLU A 179 33.26 -21.59 -5.48
CA GLU A 179 34.00 -20.46 -4.93
C GLU A 179 34.27 -19.45 -6.05
N ILE A 180 33.70 -18.29 -5.93
CA ILE A 180 34.07 -17.15 -6.77
C ILE A 180 35.38 -16.63 -6.21
N LYS A 181 36.50 -16.97 -6.89
CA LYS A 181 37.77 -16.28 -6.65
C LYS A 181 37.68 -14.87 -7.21
N LEU A 182 37.79 -13.88 -6.32
CA LEU A 182 37.99 -12.47 -6.65
C LEU A 182 39.41 -12.26 -7.18
#